data_46255d6db103f88f59beea664488cbb6
#
_entry.id   46255d6db103f88f59beea664488cbb6
#
_cell.length_a   1.000
_cell.length_b   1.000
_cell.length_c   1.000
_cell.angle_alpha   90.00
_cell.angle_beta   90.00
_cell.angle_gamma   90.00
#
_symmetry.space_group_name_H-M   'P 1'
#
loop_
_entity.id
_entity.type
_entity.pdbx_description
1 polymer ?
#
loop_
_entity_poly.entity_id
_entity_poly.type
_entity_poly.pdbx_seq_one_letter_code
_entity_poly.pdbx_strand_id
1 'polypeptide(L)'
;MEDGKGNWYVVMLASRPCEGHSSMGRETFLAKVTWENGWPVIAEGIGHLEDTLELPTKEYRFPEEVSSTSDHISFWEKTPDKRLVSVEEICEENYSLRHRPGMLRLYTKKEKISGRNHCSYFGIRQKNYAFYAETGMEFEPKQECETAGMVLYQNHENHLRMEIRKRA
;
A
#
# COMPACT_ATOMS: atom_id res chain seq x y z
N MET A 1 -5.24 17.64 -17.34
CA MET A 1 -4.01 17.77 -18.18
C MET A 1 -4.38 17.55 -19.63
N GLU A 2 -3.67 18.17 -20.54
CA GLU A 2 -3.82 18.00 -21.99
C GLU A 2 -2.61 17.25 -22.54
N ASP A 3 -2.82 16.40 -23.56
CA ASP A 3 -1.76 15.57 -24.17
C ASP A 3 -1.00 16.24 -25.33
N GLY A 4 -1.22 17.53 -25.58
CA GLY A 4 -0.66 18.29 -26.72
C GLY A 4 -1.31 17.99 -28.07
N LYS A 5 -2.35 17.13 -28.10
CA LYS A 5 -3.15 16.81 -29.31
C LYS A 5 -4.62 17.21 -29.14
N GLY A 6 -4.93 17.96 -28.08
CA GLY A 6 -6.28 18.40 -27.74
C GLY A 6 -7.10 17.41 -26.93
N ASN A 7 -6.51 16.26 -26.51
CA ASN A 7 -7.21 15.35 -25.60
C ASN A 7 -6.96 15.77 -24.15
N TRP A 8 -8.01 15.81 -23.38
CA TRP A 8 -7.98 16.19 -21.98
C TRP A 8 -8.20 14.99 -21.07
N TYR A 9 -7.44 14.94 -19.98
CA TYR A 9 -7.52 13.90 -18.97
C TYR A 9 -7.52 14.50 -17.58
N VAL A 10 -8.18 13.81 -16.67
CA VAL A 10 -8.14 14.12 -15.23
C VAL A 10 -7.55 12.94 -14.44
N VAL A 11 -6.68 13.25 -13.50
CA VAL A 11 -6.21 12.31 -12.50
C VAL A 11 -6.92 12.64 -11.20
N MET A 12 -7.56 11.66 -10.60
CA MET A 12 -8.35 11.84 -9.40
C MET A 12 -8.22 10.67 -8.43
N LEU A 13 -8.60 10.90 -7.18
CA LEU A 13 -8.75 9.86 -6.18
C LEU A 13 -10.20 9.37 -6.19
N ALA A 14 -10.37 8.06 -6.38
CA ALA A 14 -11.67 7.40 -6.30
C ALA A 14 -11.53 6.06 -5.56
N SER A 15 -12.65 5.44 -5.23
CA SER A 15 -12.70 4.10 -4.64
C SER A 15 -13.23 3.12 -5.67
N ARG A 16 -12.71 1.91 -5.64
CA ARG A 16 -13.20 0.77 -6.41
C ARG A 16 -13.88 -0.19 -5.44
N PRO A 17 -15.21 -0.12 -5.31
CA PRO A 17 -15.93 -0.99 -4.39
C PRO A 17 -15.99 -2.42 -4.90
N CYS A 18 -15.93 -3.38 -3.98
CA CYS A 18 -16.20 -4.79 -4.23
C CYS A 18 -17.27 -5.25 -3.23
N GLU A 19 -18.38 -5.79 -3.73
CA GLU A 19 -19.53 -6.21 -2.91
C GLU A 19 -20.00 -5.13 -1.91
N GLY A 20 -19.96 -3.86 -2.32
CA GLY A 20 -20.35 -2.72 -1.49
C GLY A 20 -19.30 -2.24 -0.49
N HIS A 21 -18.12 -2.84 -0.46
CA HIS A 21 -17.02 -2.48 0.44
C HIS A 21 -15.84 -1.85 -0.33
N SER A 22 -15.23 -0.81 0.23
CA SER A 22 -14.07 -0.11 -0.33
C SER A 22 -12.81 -0.34 0.53
N SER A 23 -12.52 -1.61 0.86
CA SER A 23 -11.40 -1.97 1.74
C SER A 23 -10.01 -1.66 1.16
N MET A 24 -9.91 -1.46 -0.16
CA MET A 24 -8.68 -0.97 -0.80
C MET A 24 -8.40 0.52 -0.53
N GLY A 25 -9.41 1.25 0.00
CA GLY A 25 -9.32 2.67 0.19
C GLY A 25 -9.45 3.46 -1.12
N ARG A 26 -8.79 4.62 -1.20
CA ARG A 26 -8.77 5.43 -2.41
C ARG A 26 -7.55 5.10 -3.26
N GLU A 27 -7.80 4.92 -4.54
CA GLU A 27 -6.81 4.65 -5.57
C GLU A 27 -6.74 5.82 -6.54
N THR A 28 -5.66 5.92 -7.30
CA THR A 28 -5.49 6.95 -8.33
C THR A 28 -6.10 6.45 -9.64
N PHE A 29 -7.04 7.21 -10.17
CA PHE A 29 -7.70 6.94 -11.44
C PHE A 29 -7.35 8.00 -12.47
N LEU A 30 -7.33 7.57 -13.74
CA LEU A 30 -7.23 8.42 -14.91
C LEU A 30 -8.55 8.31 -15.69
N ALA A 31 -9.11 9.44 -16.11
CA ALA A 31 -10.30 9.47 -16.96
C ALA A 31 -10.16 10.51 -18.06
N LYS A 32 -10.82 10.25 -19.20
CA LYS A 32 -10.95 11.21 -20.30
C LYS A 32 -11.92 12.31 -19.89
N VAL A 33 -11.63 13.53 -20.35
CA VAL A 33 -12.46 14.70 -20.14
C VAL A 33 -12.88 15.25 -21.50
N THR A 34 -14.16 15.51 -21.66
CA THR A 34 -14.72 16.31 -22.74
C THR A 34 -15.20 17.67 -22.20
N TRP A 35 -15.41 18.64 -23.06
CA TRP A 35 -15.82 19.98 -22.65
C TRP A 35 -17.17 20.31 -23.26
N GLU A 36 -18.17 20.55 -22.41
CA GLU A 36 -19.51 20.99 -22.83
C GLU A 36 -19.80 22.37 -22.23
N ASN A 37 -20.04 23.35 -23.09
CA ASN A 37 -20.35 24.74 -22.71
C ASN A 37 -19.31 25.32 -21.70
N GLY A 38 -18.03 24.95 -21.83
CA GLY A 38 -16.96 25.40 -20.95
C GLY A 38 -16.84 24.61 -19.65
N TRP A 39 -17.63 23.55 -19.44
CA TRP A 39 -17.56 22.67 -18.27
C TRP A 39 -16.91 21.33 -18.61
N PRO A 40 -16.06 20.80 -17.73
CA PRO A 40 -15.49 19.47 -17.94
C PRO A 40 -16.54 18.39 -17.66
N VAL A 41 -16.69 17.47 -18.59
CA VAL A 41 -17.48 16.25 -18.44
C VAL A 41 -16.52 15.07 -18.36
N ILE A 42 -16.60 14.30 -17.28
CA ILE A 42 -15.71 13.17 -17.00
C ILE A 42 -16.45 11.88 -17.34
N ALA A 43 -15.79 10.98 -18.07
CA ALA A 43 -16.35 9.70 -18.49
C ALA A 43 -17.73 9.87 -19.17
N GLU A 44 -17.80 10.77 -20.15
CA GLU A 44 -19.03 11.13 -20.87
C GLU A 44 -19.78 9.90 -21.37
N GLY A 45 -21.08 9.85 -21.09
CA GLY A 45 -21.97 8.77 -21.51
C GLY A 45 -21.84 7.45 -20.74
N ILE A 46 -20.83 7.30 -19.88
CA ILE A 46 -20.56 6.06 -19.16
C ILE A 46 -21.06 6.15 -17.71
N GLY A 47 -20.87 7.29 -17.05
CA GLY A 47 -21.32 7.56 -15.68
C GLY A 47 -20.52 6.86 -14.57
N HIS A 48 -19.44 6.15 -14.91
CA HIS A 48 -18.49 5.53 -13.98
C HIS A 48 -17.09 5.52 -14.60
N LEU A 49 -16.07 5.26 -13.78
CA LEU A 49 -14.70 5.12 -14.26
C LEU A 49 -14.48 3.70 -14.79
N GLU A 50 -13.75 3.58 -15.89
CA GLU A 50 -13.40 2.30 -16.49
C GLU A 50 -12.12 1.75 -15.85
N ASP A 51 -11.96 0.43 -15.83
CA ASP A 51 -10.75 -0.24 -15.32
C ASP A 51 -9.55 -0.02 -16.25
N THR A 52 -9.80 0.23 -17.53
CA THR A 52 -8.77 0.49 -18.53
C THR A 52 -9.16 1.69 -19.38
N LEU A 53 -8.18 2.51 -19.73
CA LEU A 53 -8.36 3.65 -20.62
C LEU A 53 -7.37 3.56 -21.78
N GLU A 54 -7.90 3.56 -23.01
CA GLU A 54 -7.04 3.66 -24.19
C GLU A 54 -6.52 5.09 -24.36
N LEU A 55 -5.21 5.24 -24.37
CA LEU A 55 -4.55 6.52 -24.62
C LEU A 55 -4.09 6.59 -26.08
N PRO A 56 -4.29 7.71 -26.78
CA PRO A 56 -3.88 7.89 -28.18
C PRO A 56 -2.37 8.07 -28.35
N THR A 57 -1.59 7.71 -27.35
CA THR A 57 -0.12 7.81 -27.35
C THR A 57 0.47 6.53 -27.93
N LYS A 58 1.25 6.69 -28.99
CA LYS A 58 2.06 5.59 -29.51
C LYS A 58 3.11 5.21 -28.47
N GLU A 59 2.99 3.99 -27.96
CA GLU A 59 4.05 3.18 -27.36
C GLU A 59 4.91 3.86 -26.28
N TYR A 60 4.34 4.16 -25.12
CA TYR A 60 5.12 4.10 -23.90
C TYR A 60 5.07 2.66 -23.39
N ARG A 61 6.10 1.88 -23.66
CA ARG A 61 6.28 0.58 -23.02
C ARG A 61 6.80 0.83 -21.63
N PHE A 62 5.95 0.59 -20.64
CA PHE A 62 6.46 0.42 -19.29
C PHE A 62 7.44 -0.75 -19.29
N PRO A 63 8.59 -0.64 -18.59
CA PRO A 63 9.46 -1.79 -18.40
C PRO A 63 8.63 -2.98 -17.87
N GLU A 64 8.87 -4.17 -18.38
CA GLU A 64 8.09 -5.39 -18.07
C GLU A 64 8.04 -5.76 -16.57
N GLU A 65 8.79 -5.10 -15.72
CA GLU A 65 8.84 -5.29 -14.27
C GLU A 65 7.52 -5.02 -13.52
N VAL A 66 6.53 -4.42 -14.18
CA VAL A 66 5.26 -4.02 -13.50
C VAL A 66 4.25 -5.17 -13.43
N SER A 67 4.47 -6.30 -14.09
CA SER A 67 3.47 -7.37 -14.15
C SER A 67 3.70 -8.53 -13.19
N SER A 68 4.61 -8.44 -12.22
CA SER A 68 4.70 -9.51 -11.22
C SER A 68 3.49 -9.43 -10.29
N THR A 69 2.66 -10.46 -10.33
CA THR A 69 1.55 -10.68 -9.38
C THR A 69 2.04 -10.94 -7.95
N SER A 70 3.35 -10.95 -7.74
CA SER A 70 4.01 -11.22 -6.46
C SER A 70 4.98 -10.11 -6.09
N ASP A 71 4.78 -9.51 -4.92
CA ASP A 71 5.73 -8.59 -4.30
C ASP A 71 6.62 -9.38 -3.33
N HIS A 72 7.85 -9.67 -3.74
CA HIS A 72 8.87 -10.19 -2.83
C HIS A 72 9.75 -9.04 -2.35
N ILE A 73 9.90 -8.89 -1.03
CA ILE A 73 10.79 -7.92 -0.39
C ILE A 73 11.93 -8.66 0.27
N SER A 74 13.14 -8.39 -0.19
CA SER A 74 14.37 -8.85 0.44
C SER A 74 14.98 -7.74 1.29
N PHE A 75 15.74 -8.12 2.33
CA PHE A 75 16.35 -7.19 3.27
C PHE A 75 17.90 -7.19 3.18
N TRP A 76 18.43 -7.43 1.99
CA TRP A 76 19.88 -7.41 1.75
C TRP A 76 20.43 -6.00 1.57
N GLU A 77 19.58 -5.05 1.19
CA GLU A 77 19.96 -3.66 0.99
C GLU A 77 20.16 -2.95 2.35
N LYS A 78 20.91 -1.85 2.31
CA LYS A 78 21.20 -1.03 3.51
C LYS A 78 20.06 -0.06 3.85
N THR A 79 19.16 0.15 2.93
CA THR A 79 17.98 1.03 3.06
C THR A 79 16.71 0.22 2.84
N PRO A 80 15.60 0.59 3.48
CA PRO A 80 14.33 -0.05 3.24
C PRO A 80 13.90 0.02 1.77
N ASP A 81 13.28 -1.06 1.28
CA ASP A 81 12.64 -1.05 -0.02
C ASP A 81 11.60 0.09 -0.08
N LYS A 82 11.54 0.81 -1.19
CA LYS A 82 10.66 1.97 -1.38
C LYS A 82 9.16 1.63 -1.34
N ARG A 83 8.82 0.34 -1.47
CA ARG A 83 7.43 -0.16 -1.35
C ARG A 83 6.99 -0.30 0.11
N LEU A 84 7.93 -0.30 1.04
CA LEU A 84 7.64 -0.38 2.47
C LEU A 84 7.08 0.94 2.96
N VAL A 85 6.02 0.83 3.72
CA VAL A 85 5.35 1.94 4.42
C VAL A 85 5.31 1.66 5.92
N SER A 86 5.23 2.71 6.71
CA SER A 86 5.02 2.62 8.15
C SER A 86 3.73 3.34 8.55
N VAL A 87 3.29 3.16 9.78
CA VAL A 87 2.29 4.01 10.40
C VAL A 87 2.97 5.32 10.75
N GLU A 88 2.46 6.42 10.19
CA GLU A 88 3.02 7.77 10.25
C GLU A 88 4.30 7.89 9.40
N GLU A 89 5.48 7.71 9.98
CA GLU A 89 6.75 7.78 9.27
C GLU A 89 7.68 6.62 9.62
N ILE A 90 8.67 6.40 8.77
CA ILE A 90 9.73 5.41 9.01
C ILE A 90 10.79 6.05 9.90
N CYS A 91 10.81 5.65 11.19
CA CYS A 91 11.82 6.10 12.14
C CYS A 91 13.01 5.12 12.17
N GLU A 92 14.21 5.61 11.92
CA GLU A 92 15.44 4.79 11.90
C GLU A 92 15.72 4.08 13.24
N GLU A 93 15.26 4.64 14.35
CA GLU A 93 15.36 4.04 15.67
C GLU A 93 14.47 2.80 15.87
N ASN A 94 13.49 2.58 14.99
CA ASN A 94 12.53 1.49 15.12
C ASN A 94 12.97 0.20 14.43
N TYR A 95 14.04 0.25 13.61
CA TYR A 95 14.47 -0.91 12.83
C TYR A 95 15.98 -0.95 12.57
N SER A 96 16.45 -2.08 12.08
CA SER A 96 17.79 -2.22 11.53
C SER A 96 17.84 -3.24 10.40
N LEU A 97 18.51 -2.88 9.30
CA LEU A 97 18.89 -3.77 8.20
C LEU A 97 20.35 -4.20 8.28
N ARG A 98 21.09 -3.73 9.29
CA ARG A 98 22.55 -3.94 9.41
C ARG A 98 22.92 -4.97 10.47
N HIS A 99 22.10 -5.18 11.49
CA HIS A 99 22.41 -6.08 12.59
C HIS A 99 22.47 -7.54 12.15
N ARG A 100 21.67 -7.93 11.16
CA ARG A 100 21.68 -9.25 10.56
C ARG A 100 21.37 -9.11 9.06
N PRO A 101 22.38 -9.27 8.20
CA PRO A 101 22.18 -9.15 6.74
C PRO A 101 21.08 -10.09 6.24
N GLY A 102 20.24 -9.60 5.35
CA GLY A 102 19.10 -10.32 4.80
C GLY A 102 17.85 -10.36 5.69
N MET A 103 17.89 -9.73 6.86
CA MET A 103 16.79 -9.68 7.82
C MET A 103 16.44 -8.25 8.20
N LEU A 104 15.16 -7.95 8.26
CA LEU A 104 14.66 -6.73 8.91
C LEU A 104 14.49 -6.99 10.39
N ARG A 105 15.23 -6.24 11.22
CA ARG A 105 15.01 -6.23 12.66
C ARG A 105 14.08 -5.08 13.02
N LEU A 106 12.97 -5.38 13.67
CA LEU A 106 12.11 -4.39 14.31
C LEU A 106 12.39 -4.38 15.82
N TYR A 107 12.52 -3.19 16.39
CA TYR A 107 12.66 -3.04 17.83
C TYR A 107 11.29 -2.89 18.47
N THR A 108 10.99 -3.71 19.46
CA THR A 108 9.73 -3.64 20.21
C THR A 108 9.62 -2.32 20.97
N LYS A 109 8.44 -1.74 20.96
CA LYS A 109 8.11 -0.49 21.64
C LYS A 109 6.89 -0.66 22.54
N LYS A 110 6.62 0.32 23.39
CA LYS A 110 5.40 0.36 24.22
C LYS A 110 4.18 0.79 23.41
N GLU A 111 4.42 1.49 22.31
CA GLU A 111 3.39 1.99 21.40
C GLU A 111 2.73 0.83 20.68
N LYS A 112 1.39 0.84 20.72
CA LYS A 112 0.57 -0.18 20.08
C LYS A 112 0.12 0.27 18.70
N ILE A 113 -0.10 -0.67 17.80
CA ILE A 113 -0.66 -0.41 16.46
C ILE A 113 -2.05 0.26 16.51
N SER A 114 -2.79 0.08 17.62
CA SER A 114 -4.06 0.74 17.88
C SER A 114 -3.94 2.18 18.38
N GLY A 115 -2.73 2.66 18.63
CA GLY A 115 -2.45 4.06 18.98
C GLY A 115 -2.16 4.89 17.74
N ARG A 116 -2.11 6.21 17.94
CA ARG A 116 -1.69 7.18 16.90
C ARG A 116 -0.21 7.57 17.04
N ASN A 117 0.60 6.66 17.55
CA ASN A 117 2.02 6.88 17.80
C ASN A 117 2.86 6.03 16.85
N HIS A 118 4.13 6.39 16.69
CA HIS A 118 5.10 5.67 15.88
C HIS A 118 5.40 4.28 16.47
N CYS A 119 4.62 3.27 16.10
CA CYS A 119 4.89 1.89 16.46
C CYS A 119 5.93 1.26 15.50
N SER A 120 6.57 0.18 15.93
CA SER A 120 7.50 -0.57 15.06
C SER A 120 6.70 -1.42 14.08
N TYR A 121 6.45 -0.86 12.91
CA TYR A 121 5.64 -1.45 11.85
C TYR A 121 6.26 -1.17 10.48
N PHE A 122 6.31 -2.21 9.65
CA PHE A 122 6.53 -2.10 8.21
C PHE A 122 5.49 -2.92 7.48
N GLY A 123 4.96 -2.37 6.42
CA GLY A 123 3.98 -3.02 5.58
C GLY A 123 4.13 -2.64 4.12
N ILE A 124 3.38 -3.31 3.28
CA ILE A 124 3.20 -2.98 1.87
C ILE A 124 1.72 -2.69 1.61
N ARG A 125 1.44 -1.83 0.65
CA ARG A 125 0.06 -1.55 0.29
C ARG A 125 -0.57 -2.75 -0.39
N GLN A 126 -1.74 -3.12 0.10
CA GLN A 126 -2.60 -4.10 -0.56
C GLN A 126 -3.03 -3.56 -1.93
N LYS A 127 -2.92 -4.39 -2.98
CA LYS A 127 -3.25 -4.02 -4.36
C LYS A 127 -4.49 -4.74 -4.89
N ASN A 128 -4.88 -5.85 -4.27
CA ASN A 128 -6.00 -6.69 -4.69
C ASN A 128 -6.89 -7.05 -3.50
N TYR A 129 -8.17 -7.31 -3.76
CA TYR A 129 -9.10 -7.75 -2.73
C TYR A 129 -8.76 -9.12 -2.16
N ALA A 130 -8.32 -10.05 -3.01
CA ALA A 130 -7.81 -11.35 -2.61
C ALA A 130 -6.28 -11.38 -2.76
N PHE A 131 -5.59 -11.78 -1.70
CA PHE A 131 -4.13 -11.89 -1.70
C PHE A 131 -3.66 -12.95 -0.70
N TYR A 132 -2.44 -13.39 -0.88
CA TYR A 132 -1.69 -14.21 0.05
C TYR A 132 -0.47 -13.42 0.53
N ALA A 133 -0.17 -13.49 1.81
CA ALA A 133 1.02 -12.86 2.38
C ALA A 133 1.73 -13.84 3.32
N GLU A 134 3.04 -13.89 3.22
CA GLU A 134 3.89 -14.74 4.03
C GLU A 134 5.10 -13.98 4.51
N THR A 135 5.53 -14.23 5.74
CA THR A 135 6.80 -13.75 6.29
C THR A 135 7.36 -14.74 7.28
N GLY A 136 8.67 -14.92 7.24
CA GLY A 136 9.40 -15.60 8.31
C GLY A 136 9.71 -14.63 9.45
N MET A 137 9.46 -15.03 10.70
CA MET A 137 9.71 -14.20 11.86
C MET A 137 10.42 -15.00 12.96
N GLU A 138 11.50 -14.42 13.51
CA GLU A 138 12.15 -14.89 14.75
C GLU A 138 11.71 -13.97 15.88
N PHE A 139 10.92 -14.49 16.80
CA PHE A 139 10.46 -13.74 17.95
C PHE A 139 10.18 -14.67 19.12
N GLU A 140 10.79 -14.35 20.27
CA GLU A 140 10.62 -15.09 21.52
C GLU A 140 10.19 -14.10 22.62
N PRO A 141 8.88 -14.01 22.91
CA PRO A 141 8.37 -13.11 23.95
C PRO A 141 8.80 -13.57 25.34
N LYS A 142 9.40 -12.66 26.11
CA LYS A 142 9.82 -12.92 27.51
C LYS A 142 8.75 -12.52 28.50
N GLN A 143 7.91 -11.56 28.17
CA GLN A 143 6.83 -11.03 29.00
C GLN A 143 5.50 -11.14 28.27
N GLU A 144 4.40 -11.18 29.02
CA GLU A 144 3.04 -11.29 28.46
C GLU A 144 2.63 -10.09 27.59
N CYS A 145 3.20 -8.92 27.86
CA CYS A 145 2.94 -7.70 27.08
C CYS A 145 3.71 -7.63 25.76
N GLU A 146 4.67 -8.53 25.54
CA GLU A 146 5.45 -8.57 24.31
C GLU A 146 4.73 -9.35 23.24
N THR A 147 4.46 -8.70 22.10
CA THR A 147 3.82 -9.31 20.94
C THR A 147 4.50 -8.89 19.64
N ALA A 148 4.55 -9.78 18.69
CA ALA A 148 4.92 -9.48 17.30
C ALA A 148 4.15 -10.37 16.34
N GLY A 149 3.97 -9.93 15.09
CA GLY A 149 3.21 -10.70 14.11
C GLY A 149 2.89 -9.93 12.85
N MET A 150 1.91 -10.43 12.15
CA MET A 150 1.36 -9.79 10.95
C MET A 150 0.08 -9.02 11.28
N VAL A 151 -0.16 -7.97 10.52
CA VAL A 151 -1.39 -7.16 10.66
C VAL A 151 -1.92 -6.75 9.29
N LEU A 152 -3.23 -6.86 9.12
CA LEU A 152 -3.96 -6.17 8.08
C LEU A 152 -4.42 -4.84 8.68
N TYR A 153 -3.84 -3.75 8.19
CA TYR A 153 -4.00 -2.43 8.79
C TYR A 153 -4.72 -1.49 7.85
N GLN A 154 -5.91 -1.05 8.24
CA GLN A 154 -6.62 0.03 7.58
C GLN A 154 -6.38 1.35 8.31
N ASN A 155 -6.54 1.35 9.62
CA ASN A 155 -6.24 2.46 10.53
C ASN A 155 -6.09 1.94 11.97
N HIS A 156 -5.82 2.82 12.92
CA HIS A 156 -5.60 2.48 14.34
C HIS A 156 -6.82 1.82 15.01
N GLU A 157 -8.03 2.05 14.52
CA GLU A 157 -9.27 1.45 15.04
C GLU A 157 -9.65 0.16 14.31
N ASN A 158 -9.32 0.09 13.00
CA ASN A 158 -9.71 -1.00 12.12
C ASN A 158 -8.47 -1.74 11.61
N HIS A 159 -8.13 -2.83 12.27
CA HIS A 159 -7.03 -3.72 11.89
C HIS A 159 -7.24 -5.12 12.43
N LEU A 160 -6.72 -6.11 11.73
CA LEU A 160 -6.70 -7.52 12.14
C LEU A 160 -5.27 -7.94 12.41
N ARG A 161 -5.01 -8.62 13.54
CA ARG A 161 -3.69 -9.06 13.97
C ARG A 161 -3.60 -10.56 14.09
N MET A 162 -2.52 -11.12 13.60
CA MET A 162 -2.07 -12.48 13.88
C MET A 162 -0.73 -12.35 14.60
N GLU A 163 -0.67 -12.64 15.90
CA GLU A 163 0.48 -12.34 16.74
C GLU A 163 0.94 -13.54 17.58
N ILE A 164 2.24 -13.59 17.83
CA ILE A 164 2.86 -14.46 18.81
C ILE A 164 2.94 -13.70 20.12
N ARG A 165 2.53 -14.32 21.21
CA ARG A 165 2.67 -13.81 22.59
C ARG A 165 3.06 -14.93 23.53
N LYS A 166 3.64 -14.57 24.69
CA LYS A 166 3.88 -15.52 25.76
C LYS A 166 2.53 -16.08 26.27
N ARG A 167 2.46 -17.38 26.37
CA ARG A 167 1.32 -18.04 27.05
C ARG A 167 1.44 -17.80 28.55
N ALA A 168 0.33 -17.44 29.20
CA ALA A 168 0.23 -17.40 30.66
C ALA A 168 0.43 -18.80 31.27
#